data_df1493b725fb1a189b5d3426bf2fbaf7
#
_entry.id   df1493b725fb1a189b5d3426bf2fbaf7
#
_cell.length_a   1.000
_cell.length_b   1.000
_cell.length_c   1.000
_cell.angle_alpha   90.00
_cell.angle_beta   90.00
_cell.angle_gamma   90.00
#
_symmetry.space_group_name_H-M   'P 1'
#
loop_
_entity.id
_entity.type
_entity.pdbx_description
1 polymer ?
#
loop_
_entity_poly.entity_id
_entity_poly.type
_entity_poly.pdbx_seq_one_letter_code
_entity_poly.pdbx_strand_id
1 'polypeptide(L)'
;CGYQPQILEFIDREHTPKDKDGNYNFECLEAIDIAKFNEDMKALLAGREVYLPIFDFKTGKRKYENRPKKLGPQDILVIEGIHCLNPKLTELMDDENKFRIYISALTQLNIDEHNRIPSTDGRLIRRIVRDARTRGASASKTIAMWSSVRRGEEENIFPFQEQADVMFNSSLLYELAVLKQYVEPLLFGVDKDSEEYLEAKRLLKFFDYFVGIGSEYIPTNSLLREFIGGGCFNV
;
A
#
# COMPACT_ATOMS: atom_id res chain seq x y z
N CYS A 1 -8.41 -19.65 7.50
CA CYS A 1 -8.81 -18.33 7.06
C CYS A 1 -8.25 -18.09 5.67
N GLY A 2 -9.12 -18.05 4.66
CA GLY A 2 -8.70 -17.66 3.31
C GLY A 2 -8.55 -16.14 3.24
N TYR A 3 -7.33 -15.65 3.26
CA TYR A 3 -7.03 -14.25 2.94
C TYR A 3 -7.31 -14.02 1.45
N GLN A 4 -8.16 -13.08 1.13
CA GLN A 4 -8.30 -12.56 -0.22
C GLN A 4 -8.15 -11.05 -0.16
N PRO A 5 -7.00 -10.52 -0.56
CA PRO A 5 -6.81 -9.08 -0.69
C PRO A 5 -7.63 -8.56 -1.88
N GLN A 6 -8.11 -7.33 -1.79
CA GLN A 6 -8.84 -6.55 -2.79
C GLN A 6 -10.37 -6.68 -2.73
N ILE A 7 -10.95 -6.03 -1.74
CA ILE A 7 -12.39 -5.74 -1.71
C ILE A 7 -12.63 -4.23 -1.93
N LEU A 8 -11.78 -3.52 -2.62
CA LEU A 8 -12.08 -2.15 -2.99
C LEU A 8 -12.72 -2.15 -4.38
N GLU A 9 -13.96 -1.71 -4.43
CA GLU A 9 -14.77 -1.63 -5.63
C GLU A 9 -14.41 -0.39 -6.45
N PHE A 10 -13.21 -0.41 -7.07
CA PHE A 10 -12.82 0.67 -7.98
C PHE A 10 -13.81 0.79 -9.13
N ILE A 11 -14.16 2.02 -9.49
CA ILE A 11 -14.90 2.30 -10.72
C ILE A 11 -13.99 2.07 -11.94
N ASP A 12 -14.60 1.90 -13.13
CA ASP A 12 -13.81 1.79 -14.35
C ASP A 12 -12.93 3.02 -14.56
N ARG A 13 -11.69 2.82 -15.05
CA ARG A 13 -10.69 3.90 -15.20
C ARG A 13 -11.21 5.13 -15.93
N GLU A 14 -12.03 4.94 -16.94
CA GLU A 14 -12.62 6.04 -17.74
C GLU A 14 -13.55 6.95 -16.94
N HIS A 15 -14.08 6.46 -15.83
CA HIS A 15 -14.98 7.20 -14.93
C HIS A 15 -14.26 7.77 -13.69
N THR A 16 -12.96 7.43 -13.51
CA THR A 16 -12.17 7.94 -12.38
C THR A 16 -12.10 9.47 -12.43
N PRO A 17 -12.34 10.17 -11.32
CA PRO A 17 -12.19 11.63 -11.25
C PRO A 17 -10.81 12.08 -11.70
N LYS A 18 -10.73 13.29 -12.24
CA LYS A 18 -9.48 13.91 -12.64
C LYS A 18 -9.03 14.92 -11.59
N ASP A 19 -7.72 15.01 -11.41
CA ASP A 19 -7.10 16.05 -10.60
C ASP A 19 -7.12 17.42 -11.29
N LYS A 20 -6.53 18.43 -10.63
CA LYS A 20 -6.47 19.81 -11.15
C LYS A 20 -5.66 19.93 -12.43
N ASP A 21 -4.76 18.98 -12.68
CA ASP A 21 -3.86 18.94 -13.83
C ASP A 21 -4.46 18.11 -14.99
N GLY A 22 -5.67 17.57 -14.80
CA GLY A 22 -6.40 16.80 -15.79
C GLY A 22 -6.04 15.32 -15.84
N ASN A 23 -5.19 14.84 -14.93
CA ASN A 23 -4.81 13.43 -14.79
C ASN A 23 -5.84 12.68 -13.96
N TYR A 24 -5.97 11.37 -14.21
CA TYR A 24 -6.84 10.54 -13.37
C TYR A 24 -6.33 10.46 -11.93
N ASN A 25 -7.18 10.82 -10.98
CA ASN A 25 -6.88 10.74 -9.55
C ASN A 25 -7.36 9.40 -8.98
N PHE A 26 -6.48 8.41 -8.96
CA PHE A 26 -6.76 7.09 -8.40
C PHE A 26 -6.67 7.04 -6.88
N GLU A 27 -6.17 8.11 -6.25
CA GLU A 27 -5.99 8.21 -4.80
C GLU A 27 -7.19 8.87 -4.10
N CYS A 28 -8.18 9.37 -4.83
CA CYS A 28 -9.37 9.95 -4.22
C CYS A 28 -10.40 8.88 -3.85
N LEU A 29 -11.23 9.19 -2.85
CA LEU A 29 -12.28 8.27 -2.37
C LEU A 29 -13.30 7.95 -3.46
N GLU A 30 -13.59 8.92 -4.33
CA GLU A 30 -14.55 8.82 -5.43
C GLU A 30 -14.07 7.91 -6.58
N ALA A 31 -12.81 7.41 -6.51
CA ALA A 31 -12.35 6.34 -7.39
C ALA A 31 -12.95 4.97 -7.00
N ILE A 32 -13.65 4.90 -5.85
CA ILE A 32 -14.37 3.74 -5.35
C ILE A 32 -15.87 3.94 -5.53
N ASP A 33 -16.58 2.91 -5.92
CA ASP A 33 -18.04 2.86 -5.92
C ASP A 33 -18.58 2.67 -4.51
N ILE A 34 -18.60 3.75 -3.73
CA ILE A 34 -18.95 3.74 -2.30
C ILE A 34 -20.36 3.16 -2.08
N ALA A 35 -21.30 3.47 -2.96
CA ALA A 35 -22.67 2.99 -2.83
C ALA A 35 -22.73 1.47 -2.98
N LYS A 36 -22.10 0.95 -4.02
CA LYS A 36 -22.02 -0.51 -4.26
C LYS A 36 -21.25 -1.22 -3.17
N PHE A 37 -20.11 -0.65 -2.75
CA PHE A 37 -19.31 -1.18 -1.66
C PHE A 37 -20.16 -1.33 -0.37
N ASN A 38 -20.88 -0.29 0.04
CA ASN A 38 -21.70 -0.36 1.24
C ASN A 38 -22.86 -1.36 1.11
N GLU A 39 -23.50 -1.44 -0.07
CA GLU A 39 -24.54 -2.45 -0.34
C GLU A 39 -24.01 -3.86 -0.16
N ASP A 40 -22.86 -4.17 -0.77
CA ASP A 40 -22.25 -5.48 -0.75
C ASP A 40 -21.74 -5.85 0.66
N MET A 41 -21.13 -4.90 1.37
CA MET A 41 -20.69 -5.13 2.75
C MET A 41 -21.88 -5.40 3.69
N LYS A 42 -22.99 -4.65 3.58
CA LYS A 42 -24.20 -4.94 4.33
C LYS A 42 -24.78 -6.32 4.02
N ALA A 43 -24.77 -6.69 2.75
CA ALA A 43 -25.27 -8.00 2.34
C ALA A 43 -24.39 -9.13 2.91
N LEU A 44 -23.06 -8.98 2.89
CA LEU A 44 -22.13 -9.95 3.47
C LEU A 44 -22.32 -10.07 4.99
N LEU A 45 -22.39 -8.96 5.72
CA LEU A 45 -22.63 -8.95 7.16
C LEU A 45 -23.97 -9.57 7.55
N ALA A 46 -24.97 -9.47 6.67
CA ALA A 46 -26.25 -10.15 6.83
C ALA A 46 -26.23 -11.63 6.42
N GLY A 47 -25.06 -12.20 6.10
CA GLY A 47 -24.90 -13.60 5.68
C GLY A 47 -25.48 -13.92 4.30
N ARG A 48 -25.70 -12.90 3.46
CA ARG A 48 -26.14 -13.09 2.08
C ARG A 48 -24.97 -13.35 1.14
N GLU A 49 -25.24 -13.99 0.03
CA GLU A 49 -24.25 -14.20 -1.03
C GLU A 49 -24.10 -12.91 -1.87
N VAL A 50 -22.82 -12.54 -2.13
CA VAL A 50 -22.48 -11.34 -2.91
C VAL A 50 -21.40 -11.70 -3.93
N TYR A 51 -21.54 -11.16 -5.13
CA TYR A 51 -20.53 -11.24 -6.18
C TYR A 51 -19.68 -9.95 -6.14
N LEU A 52 -18.49 -10.04 -5.58
CA LEU A 52 -17.58 -8.91 -5.48
C LEU A 52 -16.83 -8.70 -6.80
N PRO A 53 -16.66 -7.45 -7.24
CA PRO A 53 -15.89 -7.16 -8.43
C PRO A 53 -14.38 -7.35 -8.18
N ILE A 54 -13.67 -7.70 -9.23
CA ILE A 54 -12.21 -7.67 -9.30
C ILE A 54 -11.81 -6.59 -10.29
N PHE A 55 -10.93 -5.71 -9.88
CA PHE A 55 -10.41 -4.67 -10.77
C PHE A 55 -9.18 -5.18 -11.54
N ASP A 56 -9.29 -5.17 -12.87
CA ASP A 56 -8.17 -5.50 -13.75
C ASP A 56 -7.34 -4.25 -14.04
N PHE A 57 -6.21 -4.11 -13.36
CA PHE A 57 -5.31 -2.95 -13.51
C PHE A 57 -4.72 -2.79 -14.92
N LYS A 58 -4.65 -3.86 -15.72
CA LYS A 58 -4.15 -3.78 -17.09
C LYS A 58 -5.20 -3.13 -18.01
N THR A 59 -6.44 -3.60 -17.94
CA THR A 59 -7.53 -3.09 -18.76
C THR A 59 -8.20 -1.85 -18.17
N GLY A 60 -8.07 -1.63 -16.86
CA GLY A 60 -8.74 -0.55 -16.12
C GLY A 60 -10.25 -0.76 -15.97
N LYS A 61 -10.70 -2.01 -15.97
CA LYS A 61 -12.13 -2.36 -15.89
C LYS A 61 -12.42 -3.31 -14.75
N ARG A 62 -13.63 -3.18 -14.20
CA ARG A 62 -14.20 -4.15 -13.25
C ARG A 62 -14.60 -5.44 -13.98
N LYS A 63 -14.37 -6.57 -13.34
CA LYS A 63 -14.85 -7.88 -13.78
C LYS A 63 -15.52 -8.57 -12.59
N TYR A 64 -16.57 -9.33 -12.86
CA TYR A 64 -17.23 -10.16 -11.86
C TYR A 64 -16.87 -11.62 -12.14
N GLU A 65 -16.29 -12.27 -11.15
CA GLU A 65 -16.12 -13.73 -11.22
C GLU A 65 -17.39 -14.41 -10.73
N ASN A 66 -17.72 -15.56 -11.32
CA ASN A 66 -18.87 -16.37 -10.90
C ASN A 66 -18.55 -17.15 -9.61
N ARG A 67 -18.05 -16.44 -8.59
CA ARG A 67 -17.71 -16.99 -7.27
C ARG A 67 -18.31 -16.11 -6.18
N PRO A 68 -19.52 -16.42 -5.71
CA PRO A 68 -20.14 -15.65 -4.65
C PRO A 68 -19.33 -15.77 -3.36
N LYS A 69 -19.26 -14.68 -2.62
CA LYS A 69 -18.76 -14.61 -1.25
C LYS A 69 -19.93 -14.65 -0.30
N LYS A 70 -19.75 -15.33 0.82
CA LYS A 70 -20.73 -15.40 1.92
C LYS A 70 -19.96 -15.47 3.22
N LEU A 71 -20.39 -14.72 4.21
CA LEU A 71 -19.83 -14.78 5.56
C LEU A 71 -20.68 -15.70 6.43
N GLY A 72 -20.01 -16.59 7.16
CA GLY A 72 -20.61 -17.34 8.25
C GLY A 72 -20.68 -16.51 9.53
N PRO A 73 -21.40 -17.02 10.57
CA PRO A 73 -21.62 -16.25 11.80
C PRO A 73 -20.35 -15.96 12.62
N GLN A 74 -19.26 -16.65 12.35
CA GLN A 74 -17.97 -16.49 13.04
C GLN A 74 -16.85 -15.96 12.13
N ASP A 75 -17.19 -15.60 10.90
CA ASP A 75 -16.21 -15.10 9.97
C ASP A 75 -15.92 -13.60 10.23
N ILE A 76 -14.69 -13.22 10.02
CA ILE A 76 -14.25 -11.84 10.08
C ILE A 76 -13.91 -11.40 8.66
N LEU A 77 -14.51 -10.29 8.23
CA LEU A 77 -14.17 -9.65 6.96
C LEU A 77 -13.02 -8.67 7.17
N VAL A 78 -11.89 -8.91 6.51
CA VAL A 78 -10.76 -8.00 6.51
C VAL A 78 -10.78 -7.19 5.22
N ILE A 79 -10.80 -5.87 5.35
CA ILE A 79 -10.78 -4.92 4.25
C ILE A 79 -9.49 -4.12 4.36
N GLU A 80 -8.73 -4.02 3.26
CA GLU A 80 -7.50 -3.23 3.22
C GLU A 80 -7.53 -2.20 2.09
N GLY A 81 -6.95 -1.05 2.32
CA GLY A 81 -6.79 0.02 1.34
C GLY A 81 -6.61 1.38 2.00
N ILE A 82 -6.16 2.35 1.21
CA ILE A 82 -5.85 3.70 1.68
C ILE A 82 -7.07 4.44 2.25
N HIS A 83 -8.28 4.04 1.86
CA HIS A 83 -9.54 4.66 2.32
C HIS A 83 -10.23 3.91 3.47
N CYS A 84 -9.67 2.78 3.95
CA CYS A 84 -10.38 1.94 4.92
C CYS A 84 -10.59 2.61 6.29
N LEU A 85 -9.79 3.61 6.64
CA LEU A 85 -9.99 4.42 7.84
C LEU A 85 -10.94 5.61 7.62
N ASN A 86 -11.25 5.95 6.37
CA ASN A 86 -12.17 7.04 6.07
C ASN A 86 -13.61 6.64 6.43
N PRO A 87 -14.27 7.34 7.38
CA PRO A 87 -15.61 6.97 7.82
C PRO A 87 -16.65 7.01 6.69
N LYS A 88 -16.43 7.83 5.65
CA LYS A 88 -17.32 7.89 4.49
C LYS A 88 -17.37 6.58 3.71
N LEU A 89 -16.27 5.80 3.68
CA LEU A 89 -16.25 4.50 2.98
C LEU A 89 -17.22 3.50 3.63
N THR A 90 -17.33 3.53 4.96
CA THR A 90 -18.08 2.55 5.75
C THR A 90 -19.25 3.19 6.52
N GLU A 91 -19.79 4.29 6.02
CA GLU A 91 -20.77 5.09 6.76
C GLU A 91 -22.09 4.34 7.02
N LEU A 92 -22.43 3.37 6.16
CA LEU A 92 -23.64 2.56 6.32
C LEU A 92 -23.45 1.30 7.17
N MET A 93 -22.29 1.11 7.78
CA MET A 93 -22.00 0.01 8.72
C MET A 93 -21.94 0.55 10.14
N ASP A 94 -22.48 -0.19 11.11
CA ASP A 94 -22.44 0.18 12.50
C ASP A 94 -21.02 0.13 13.06
N ASP A 95 -20.64 1.10 13.87
CA ASP A 95 -19.29 1.18 14.42
C ASP A 95 -18.96 0.02 15.37
N GLU A 96 -19.96 -0.55 16.05
CA GLU A 96 -19.81 -1.72 16.92
C GLU A 96 -19.31 -2.98 16.16
N ASN A 97 -19.50 -3.01 14.85
CA ASN A 97 -19.06 -4.09 13.99
C ASN A 97 -17.72 -3.83 13.29
N LYS A 98 -17.02 -2.75 13.66
CA LYS A 98 -15.77 -2.34 13.02
C LYS A 98 -14.62 -2.39 14.02
N PHE A 99 -13.48 -2.86 13.56
CA PHE A 99 -12.21 -2.74 14.26
C PHE A 99 -11.18 -2.17 13.28
N ARG A 100 -10.70 -0.97 13.55
CA ARG A 100 -9.85 -0.18 12.65
C ARG A 100 -8.40 -0.30 13.04
N ILE A 101 -7.57 -0.70 12.10
CA ILE A 101 -6.14 -0.85 12.28
C ILE A 101 -5.42 0.13 11.36
N TYR A 102 -4.68 1.08 11.93
CA TYR A 102 -3.73 1.88 11.16
C TYR A 102 -2.39 1.15 11.08
N ILE A 103 -1.96 0.83 9.84
CA ILE A 103 -0.68 0.16 9.60
C ILE A 103 0.26 1.13 8.91
N SER A 104 1.42 1.38 9.51
CA SER A 104 2.45 2.23 8.92
C SER A 104 3.85 1.76 9.28
N ALA A 105 4.81 2.00 8.39
CA ALA A 105 6.23 1.77 8.66
C ALA A 105 6.79 2.99 9.39
N LEU A 106 6.62 3.03 10.70
CA LEU A 106 7.10 4.11 11.56
C LEU A 106 8.53 3.80 11.99
N THR A 107 9.51 4.22 11.18
CA THR A 107 10.92 4.00 11.48
C THR A 107 11.31 4.72 12.77
N GLN A 108 11.82 3.96 13.73
CA GLN A 108 12.22 4.45 15.07
C GLN A 108 13.74 4.65 15.19
N LEU A 109 14.47 4.38 14.12
CA LEU A 109 15.93 4.49 14.10
C LEU A 109 16.37 5.92 13.76
N ASN A 110 17.50 6.30 14.34
CA ASN A 110 18.24 7.48 13.96
C ASN A 110 19.50 7.07 13.18
N ILE A 111 19.98 7.94 12.29
CA ILE A 111 21.27 7.81 11.62
C ILE A 111 22.38 8.22 12.59
N ASP A 112 22.13 9.28 13.36
CA ASP A 112 23.01 9.82 14.38
C ASP A 112 22.18 10.42 15.53
N GLU A 113 22.83 11.12 16.47
CA GLU A 113 22.18 11.70 17.66
C GLU A 113 21.09 12.72 17.34
N HIS A 114 21.11 13.32 16.15
CA HIS A 114 20.22 14.43 15.77
C HIS A 114 19.33 14.12 14.57
N ASN A 115 19.68 13.10 13.78
CA ASN A 115 19.01 12.81 12.50
C ASN A 115 18.22 11.51 12.57
N ARG A 116 16.91 11.65 12.71
CA ARG A 116 15.98 10.54 12.60
C ARG A 116 15.82 10.11 11.13
N ILE A 117 15.73 8.80 10.91
CA ILE A 117 15.37 8.26 9.59
C ILE A 117 13.93 8.64 9.26
N PRO A 118 13.69 9.39 8.18
CA PRO A 118 12.32 9.72 7.78
C PRO A 118 11.52 8.46 7.42
N SER A 119 10.33 8.29 7.97
CA SER A 119 9.45 7.18 7.63
C SER A 119 9.09 7.17 6.14
N THR A 120 9.07 8.35 5.51
CA THR A 120 8.86 8.51 4.08
C THR A 120 9.94 7.84 3.23
N ASP A 121 11.21 7.90 3.67
CA ASP A 121 12.31 7.27 2.94
C ASP A 121 12.20 5.74 3.00
N GLY A 122 11.93 5.17 4.17
CA GLY A 122 11.70 3.73 4.30
C GLY A 122 10.54 3.24 3.40
N ARG A 123 9.47 4.02 3.33
CA ARG A 123 8.31 3.69 2.47
C ARG A 123 8.63 3.81 0.98
N LEU A 124 9.38 4.85 0.58
CA LEU A 124 9.83 5.00 -0.81
C LEU A 124 10.75 3.85 -1.21
N ILE A 125 11.70 3.48 -0.35
CA ILE A 125 12.62 2.36 -0.57
C ILE A 125 11.85 1.04 -0.72
N ARG A 126 10.94 0.73 0.20
CA ARG A 126 10.06 -0.44 0.11
C ARG A 126 9.31 -0.47 -1.22
N ARG A 127 8.74 0.67 -1.63
CA ARG A 127 7.99 0.79 -2.88
C ARG A 127 8.88 0.58 -4.10
N ILE A 128 10.08 1.17 -4.17
CA ILE A 128 11.02 0.98 -5.28
C ILE A 128 11.32 -0.51 -5.46
N VAL A 129 11.66 -1.22 -4.38
CA VAL A 129 11.99 -2.65 -4.44
C VAL A 129 10.78 -3.48 -4.86
N ARG A 130 9.61 -3.26 -4.27
CA ARG A 130 8.38 -3.98 -4.61
C ARG A 130 7.97 -3.73 -6.06
N ASP A 131 7.90 -2.47 -6.49
CA ASP A 131 7.42 -2.10 -7.81
C ASP A 131 8.36 -2.63 -8.92
N ALA A 132 9.66 -2.66 -8.68
CA ALA A 132 10.61 -3.29 -9.59
C ALA A 132 10.36 -4.81 -9.70
N ARG A 133 10.13 -5.49 -8.57
CA ARG A 133 9.93 -6.94 -8.53
C ARG A 133 8.58 -7.39 -9.10
N THR A 134 7.49 -6.70 -8.72
CA THR A 134 6.13 -7.21 -8.97
C THR A 134 5.40 -6.48 -10.09
N ARG A 135 5.79 -5.23 -10.39
CA ARG A 135 5.09 -4.36 -11.35
C ARG A 135 5.93 -3.99 -12.56
N GLY A 136 7.21 -4.38 -12.59
CA GLY A 136 8.14 -4.06 -13.67
C GLY A 136 8.40 -2.56 -13.82
N ALA A 137 8.23 -1.78 -12.74
CA ALA A 137 8.47 -0.35 -12.76
C ALA A 137 9.94 -0.04 -12.41
N SER A 138 10.55 0.91 -13.13
CA SER A 138 11.90 1.41 -12.81
C SER A 138 11.89 2.27 -11.56
N ALA A 139 13.07 2.43 -10.92
CA ALA A 139 13.22 3.35 -9.79
C ALA A 139 12.84 4.79 -10.18
N SER A 140 13.24 5.28 -11.38
CA SER A 140 12.84 6.60 -11.89
C SER A 140 11.33 6.76 -11.90
N LYS A 141 10.60 5.78 -12.45
CA LYS A 141 9.14 5.84 -12.49
C LYS A 141 8.51 5.90 -11.09
N THR A 142 9.03 5.11 -10.15
CA THR A 142 8.53 5.12 -8.77
C THR A 142 8.83 6.44 -8.07
N ILE A 143 10.03 7.02 -8.26
CA ILE A 143 10.42 8.31 -7.71
C ILE A 143 9.54 9.43 -8.31
N ALA A 144 9.35 9.46 -9.63
CA ALA A 144 8.50 10.44 -10.30
C ALA A 144 7.07 10.47 -9.76
N MET A 145 6.52 9.30 -9.43
CA MET A 145 5.16 9.18 -8.87
C MET A 145 5.08 9.50 -7.37
N TRP A 146 6.21 9.61 -6.67
CA TRP A 146 6.22 9.65 -5.20
C TRP A 146 5.52 10.88 -4.63
N SER A 147 5.62 12.03 -5.27
CA SER A 147 4.93 13.27 -4.85
C SER A 147 3.41 13.11 -4.87
N SER A 148 2.85 12.42 -5.87
CA SER A 148 1.42 12.14 -5.96
C SER A 148 0.97 11.17 -4.86
N VAL A 149 1.76 10.13 -4.59
CA VAL A 149 1.49 9.17 -3.50
C VAL A 149 1.48 9.90 -2.15
N ARG A 150 2.47 10.76 -1.90
CA ARG A 150 2.54 11.56 -0.67
C ARG A 150 1.31 12.45 -0.48
N ARG A 151 0.87 13.11 -1.53
CA ARG A 151 -0.36 13.91 -1.50
C ARG A 151 -1.57 13.06 -1.16
N GLY A 152 -1.69 11.88 -1.78
CA GLY A 152 -2.77 10.93 -1.47
C GLY A 152 -2.77 10.49 -0.01
N GLU A 153 -1.62 10.27 0.60
CA GLU A 153 -1.48 9.97 2.03
C GLU A 153 -1.94 11.12 2.92
N GLU A 154 -1.50 12.34 2.60
CA GLU A 154 -1.84 13.56 3.34
C GLU A 154 -3.34 13.88 3.27
N GLU A 155 -3.97 13.62 2.15
CA GLU A 155 -5.39 13.87 1.94
C GLU A 155 -6.31 12.75 2.45
N ASN A 156 -5.88 11.47 2.32
CA ASN A 156 -6.77 10.33 2.47
C ASN A 156 -6.42 9.36 3.60
N ILE A 157 -5.23 9.48 4.22
CA ILE A 157 -4.82 8.57 5.29
C ILE A 157 -4.61 9.32 6.61
N PHE A 158 -3.71 10.31 6.62
CA PHE A 158 -3.32 10.98 7.85
C PHE A 158 -4.46 11.68 8.60
N PRO A 159 -5.47 12.28 7.94
CA PRO A 159 -6.59 12.89 8.65
C PRO A 159 -7.43 11.89 9.45
N PHE A 160 -7.34 10.59 9.10
CA PHE A 160 -8.16 9.54 9.72
C PHE A 160 -7.38 8.61 10.64
N GLN A 161 -6.05 8.79 10.80
CA GLN A 161 -5.22 7.89 11.60
C GLN A 161 -5.64 7.83 13.08
N GLU A 162 -6.11 8.94 13.63
CA GLU A 162 -6.59 9.03 15.02
C GLU A 162 -7.93 8.31 15.28
N GLN A 163 -8.59 7.86 14.20
CA GLN A 163 -9.84 7.10 14.29
C GLN A 163 -9.60 5.58 14.36
N ALA A 164 -8.34 5.16 14.30
CA ALA A 164 -7.97 3.76 14.43
C ALA A 164 -8.07 3.30 15.89
N ASP A 165 -8.60 2.09 16.10
CA ASP A 165 -8.67 1.46 17.42
C ASP A 165 -7.27 1.04 17.90
N VAL A 166 -6.40 0.65 16.93
CA VAL A 166 -5.00 0.31 17.20
C VAL A 166 -4.10 0.80 16.08
N MET A 167 -2.83 1.07 16.43
CA MET A 167 -1.78 1.38 15.48
C MET A 167 -0.78 0.23 15.44
N PHE A 168 -0.51 -0.29 14.24
CA PHE A 168 0.49 -1.32 14.01
C PHE A 168 1.71 -0.75 13.28
N ASN A 169 2.87 -0.74 13.95
CA ASN A 169 4.12 -0.35 13.32
C ASN A 169 4.71 -1.53 12.53
N SER A 170 4.72 -1.43 11.22
CA SER A 170 5.24 -2.48 10.33
C SER A 170 6.73 -2.34 10.02
N SER A 171 7.45 -1.36 10.59
CA SER A 171 8.89 -1.24 10.36
C SER A 171 9.68 -2.30 11.14
N LEU A 172 10.72 -2.82 10.50
CA LEU A 172 11.65 -3.77 11.11
C LEU A 172 13.01 -3.11 11.26
N LEU A 173 13.67 -3.30 12.40
CA LEU A 173 14.94 -2.66 12.70
C LEU A 173 16.04 -2.94 11.65
N TYR A 174 16.02 -4.12 11.07
CA TYR A 174 17.02 -4.60 10.11
C TYR A 174 16.61 -4.37 8.63
N GLU A 175 15.42 -3.85 8.37
CA GLU A 175 14.88 -3.83 7.01
C GLU A 175 15.71 -3.01 6.03
N LEU A 176 16.21 -1.85 6.44
CA LEU A 176 17.01 -0.99 5.57
C LEU A 176 18.35 -1.64 5.22
N ALA A 177 18.97 -2.34 6.17
CA ALA A 177 20.20 -3.08 5.94
C ALA A 177 20.00 -4.22 4.92
N VAL A 178 18.85 -4.89 4.96
CA VAL A 178 18.51 -5.93 3.96
C VAL A 178 18.09 -5.31 2.64
N LEU A 179 17.25 -4.28 2.64
CA LEU A 179 16.76 -3.62 1.42
C LEU A 179 17.87 -2.94 0.64
N LYS A 180 18.98 -2.54 1.28
CA LYS A 180 20.15 -1.94 0.65
C LYS A 180 20.58 -2.71 -0.61
N GLN A 181 20.82 -4.01 -0.49
CA GLN A 181 21.28 -4.83 -1.61
C GLN A 181 20.29 -4.95 -2.78
N TYR A 182 19.01 -4.71 -2.53
CA TYR A 182 17.96 -4.75 -3.56
C TYR A 182 17.74 -3.40 -4.22
N VAL A 183 17.83 -2.32 -3.45
CA VAL A 183 17.50 -0.97 -3.95
C VAL A 183 18.70 -0.28 -4.61
N GLU A 184 19.93 -0.47 -4.11
CA GLU A 184 21.11 0.19 -4.69
C GLU A 184 21.27 -0.06 -6.19
N PRO A 185 21.18 -1.31 -6.71
CA PRO A 185 21.27 -1.55 -8.15
C PRO A 185 20.19 -0.82 -8.95
N LEU A 186 18.98 -0.70 -8.40
CA LEU A 186 17.87 0.01 -9.02
C LEU A 186 18.11 1.53 -9.07
N LEU A 187 18.66 2.08 -8.00
CA LEU A 187 19.00 3.51 -7.92
C LEU A 187 20.19 3.87 -8.81
N PHE A 188 21.21 3.00 -8.91
CA PHE A 188 22.32 3.19 -9.86
C PHE A 188 21.88 3.16 -11.32
N GLY A 189 20.76 2.50 -11.64
CA GLY A 189 20.16 2.47 -12.96
C GLY A 189 19.38 3.73 -13.35
N VAL A 190 19.26 4.73 -12.45
CA VAL A 190 18.58 5.99 -12.75
C VAL A 190 19.48 6.88 -13.62
N ASP A 191 18.93 7.37 -14.73
CA ASP A 191 19.65 8.22 -15.67
C ASP A 191 20.10 9.53 -14.98
N LYS A 192 21.35 9.90 -15.20
CA LYS A 192 21.97 11.11 -14.62
C LYS A 192 21.35 12.42 -15.11
N ASP A 193 20.76 12.38 -16.29
CA ASP A 193 20.11 13.54 -16.91
C ASP A 193 18.60 13.61 -16.58
N SER A 194 18.07 12.66 -15.80
CA SER A 194 16.67 12.67 -15.37
C SER A 194 16.43 13.54 -14.14
N GLU A 195 15.22 14.05 -13.97
CA GLU A 195 14.80 14.83 -12.80
C GLU A 195 14.88 14.02 -11.50
N GLU A 196 14.70 12.71 -11.58
CA GLU A 196 14.72 11.78 -10.45
C GLU A 196 16.13 11.47 -9.93
N TYR A 197 17.17 11.84 -10.70
CA TYR A 197 18.56 11.51 -10.35
C TYR A 197 18.99 12.07 -9.01
N LEU A 198 18.60 13.29 -8.68
CA LEU A 198 18.98 13.92 -7.40
C LEU A 198 18.43 13.14 -6.22
N GLU A 199 17.18 12.66 -6.32
CA GLU A 199 16.55 11.85 -5.28
C GLU A 199 17.19 10.46 -5.19
N ALA A 200 17.47 9.84 -6.33
CA ALA A 200 18.19 8.55 -6.36
C ALA A 200 19.57 8.67 -5.72
N LYS A 201 20.31 9.73 -6.02
CA LYS A 201 21.62 10.03 -5.42
C LYS A 201 21.52 10.28 -3.92
N ARG A 202 20.47 10.99 -3.46
CA ARG A 202 20.21 11.22 -2.03
C ARG A 202 20.01 9.91 -1.30
N LEU A 203 19.19 9.01 -1.85
CA LEU A 203 18.95 7.69 -1.28
C LEU A 203 20.20 6.80 -1.28
N LEU A 204 21.02 6.84 -2.33
CA LEU A 204 22.31 6.14 -2.34
C LEU A 204 23.21 6.64 -1.21
N LYS A 205 23.32 7.97 -1.02
CA LYS A 205 24.06 8.55 0.09
C LYS A 205 23.53 8.17 1.48
N PHE A 206 22.21 8.08 1.59
CA PHE A 206 21.57 7.59 2.80
C PHE A 206 22.00 6.14 3.12
N PHE A 207 22.13 5.29 2.11
CA PHE A 207 22.59 3.91 2.32
C PHE A 207 24.08 3.76 2.67
N ASP A 208 24.90 4.78 2.52
CA ASP A 208 26.29 4.77 3.00
C ASP A 208 26.38 4.56 4.54
N TYR A 209 25.31 4.91 5.28
CA TYR A 209 25.22 4.72 6.74
C TYR A 209 24.86 3.28 7.16
N PHE A 210 24.53 2.40 6.23
CA PHE A 210 24.08 1.04 6.53
C PHE A 210 25.07 -0.01 6.04
N VAL A 211 25.32 -1.00 6.88
CA VAL A 211 26.00 -2.24 6.46
C VAL A 211 24.93 -3.15 5.84
N GLY A 212 25.16 -3.64 4.61
CA GLY A 212 24.25 -4.57 3.95
C GLY A 212 24.20 -5.93 4.66
N ILE A 213 23.01 -6.48 4.83
CA ILE A 213 22.77 -7.79 5.43
C ILE A 213 22.10 -8.69 4.37
N GLY A 214 22.57 -9.95 4.25
CA GLY A 214 21.97 -10.95 3.37
C GLY A 214 20.54 -11.31 3.78
N SER A 215 19.73 -11.73 2.81
CA SER A 215 18.33 -12.09 3.05
C SER A 215 18.11 -13.55 3.42
N GLU A 216 19.15 -14.38 3.44
CA GLU A 216 19.08 -15.82 3.69
C GLU A 216 18.55 -16.19 5.07
N TYR A 217 18.78 -15.33 6.06
CA TYR A 217 18.30 -15.53 7.45
C TYR A 217 16.93 -14.90 7.73
N ILE A 218 16.32 -14.23 6.74
CA ILE A 218 15.02 -13.62 6.93
C ILE A 218 13.94 -14.70 6.89
N PRO A 219 13.12 -14.85 7.94
CA PRO A 219 12.04 -15.83 7.98
C PRO A 219 11.07 -15.67 6.79
N THR A 220 10.54 -16.79 6.31
CA THR A 220 9.61 -16.79 5.17
C THR A 220 8.28 -16.08 5.45
N ASN A 221 7.88 -15.98 6.72
CA ASN A 221 6.69 -15.24 7.16
C ASN A 221 6.97 -13.78 7.56
N SER A 222 8.19 -13.29 7.36
CA SER A 222 8.52 -11.88 7.63
C SER A 222 7.79 -10.94 6.66
N LEU A 223 7.31 -9.81 7.18
CA LEU A 223 6.74 -8.72 6.36
C LEU A 223 7.70 -8.25 5.27
N LEU A 224 9.01 -8.33 5.53
CA LEU A 224 10.03 -7.93 4.55
C LEU A 224 9.98 -8.77 3.27
N ARG A 225 9.50 -10.01 3.34
CA ARG A 225 9.35 -10.90 2.18
C ARG A 225 8.36 -10.39 1.14
N GLU A 226 7.41 -9.54 1.52
CA GLU A 226 6.55 -8.84 0.56
C GLU A 226 7.38 -8.05 -0.46
N PHE A 227 8.48 -7.43 -0.02
CA PHE A 227 9.33 -6.59 -0.86
C PHE A 227 10.41 -7.39 -1.59
N ILE A 228 11.13 -8.25 -0.87
CA ILE A 228 12.29 -8.99 -1.41
C ILE A 228 11.94 -10.35 -2.04
N GLY A 229 10.74 -10.86 -1.83
CA GLY A 229 10.32 -12.19 -2.32
C GLY A 229 10.70 -13.35 -1.40
N GLY A 230 10.34 -14.57 -1.80
CA GLY A 230 10.63 -15.79 -1.05
C GLY A 230 9.81 -15.94 0.24
N GLY A 231 8.65 -15.31 0.32
CA GLY A 231 7.70 -15.46 1.41
C GLY A 231 6.86 -16.74 1.33
N CYS A 232 6.26 -17.14 2.45
CA CYS A 232 5.30 -18.25 2.50
C CYS A 232 3.88 -17.79 2.12
N PHE A 233 3.65 -16.49 1.99
CA PHE A 233 2.38 -15.93 1.54
C PHE A 233 2.44 -15.60 0.05
N ASN A 234 1.36 -15.93 -0.67
CA ASN A 234 1.20 -15.51 -2.07
C ASN A 234 0.67 -14.08 -2.08
N VAL A 235 1.51 -13.15 -2.45
CA VAL A 235 1.24 -11.71 -2.60
C VAL A 235 1.54 -11.23 -4.01
#